data_75964eda5c449deccfd7295448327fe0
#
_entry.id   75964eda5c449deccfd7295448327fe0
#
_cell.length_a   1.000
_cell.length_b   1.000
_cell.length_c   1.000
_cell.angle_alpha   90.00
_cell.angle_beta   90.00
_cell.angle_gamma   90.00
#
_symmetry.space_group_name_H-M   'P 1'
#
loop_
_entity.id
_entity.type
_entity.pdbx_description
1 polymer ?
#
loop_
_entity_poly.entity_id
_entity_poly.type
_entity_poly.pdbx_seq_one_letter_code
_entity_poly.pdbx_strand_id
1 'polypeptide(L)'
;LVLLSFFRAEAERRLSEQGGNGIIYAIEEPETSQHTENQKKLIEAFKSLSQADNVQVLLTTHSAFIVKHLDFTDIRLITQGDGSNQRVIKDVLPSQLKYPSLNEVNFIAFNEATEEYHDELYGFIDFQGWREEYKEEYKRDKLCRPYKQIGRNGEIRETKKILTEYIRHQIHHPENTHNDKYTEKELLCSINMMREFISGKQA
;
A
#
# COMPACT_ATOMS: atom_id res chain seq x y z
N LEU A 1 3.25 -24.50 -9.88
CA LEU A 1 3.99 -25.36 -8.95
C LEU A 1 5.00 -26.27 -9.68
N VAL A 2 4.62 -26.99 -10.75
CA VAL A 2 5.52 -27.87 -11.50
C VAL A 2 6.76 -27.13 -12.03
N LEU A 3 6.59 -25.92 -12.57
CA LEU A 3 7.68 -25.11 -13.10
C LEU A 3 8.70 -24.71 -12.00
N LEU A 4 8.21 -24.36 -10.82
CA LEU A 4 9.06 -23.99 -9.68
C LEU A 4 9.82 -25.20 -9.13
N SER A 5 9.18 -26.38 -9.08
CA SER A 5 9.89 -27.61 -8.70
C SER A 5 10.98 -27.98 -9.73
N PHE A 6 10.74 -27.73 -11.00
CA PHE A 6 11.73 -27.90 -12.05
C PHE A 6 12.92 -26.92 -11.87
N PHE A 7 12.66 -25.62 -11.63
CA PHE A 7 13.72 -24.65 -11.40
C PHE A 7 14.54 -24.97 -10.16
N ARG A 8 13.91 -25.44 -9.08
CA ARG A 8 14.62 -25.88 -7.87
C ARG A 8 15.51 -27.08 -8.14
N ALA A 9 15.00 -28.11 -8.78
CA ALA A 9 15.77 -29.30 -9.13
C ALA A 9 16.96 -28.97 -10.06
N GLU A 10 16.74 -28.08 -11.03
CA GLU A 10 17.80 -27.62 -11.94
C GLU A 10 18.86 -26.79 -11.18
N ALA A 11 18.45 -25.95 -10.20
CA ALA A 11 19.36 -25.22 -9.34
C ALA A 11 20.26 -26.17 -8.52
N GLU A 12 19.63 -27.12 -7.83
CA GLU A 12 20.34 -28.12 -7.03
C GLU A 12 21.33 -28.93 -7.89
N ARG A 13 20.95 -29.31 -9.11
CA ARG A 13 21.80 -30.00 -10.05
C ARG A 13 23.04 -29.16 -10.46
N ARG A 14 22.81 -27.89 -10.84
CA ARG A 14 23.90 -26.98 -11.26
C ARG A 14 24.86 -26.66 -10.12
N LEU A 15 24.35 -26.46 -8.91
CA LEU A 15 25.16 -26.23 -7.72
C LEU A 15 26.09 -27.44 -7.44
N SER A 16 25.61 -28.68 -7.63
CA SER A 16 26.38 -29.90 -7.44
C SER A 16 27.44 -30.11 -8.54
N GLU A 17 27.17 -29.70 -9.78
CA GLU A 17 28.06 -29.92 -10.92
C GLU A 17 29.18 -28.86 -11.06
N GLN A 18 28.91 -27.59 -10.65
CA GLN A 18 29.79 -26.46 -10.96
C GLN A 18 30.56 -25.87 -9.76
N GLY A 19 30.59 -26.53 -8.63
CA GLY A 19 31.49 -26.17 -7.54
C GLY A 19 31.27 -24.81 -6.90
N GLY A 20 30.01 -24.36 -6.74
CA GLY A 20 29.69 -23.24 -5.84
C GLY A 20 29.38 -21.88 -6.47
N ASN A 21 29.14 -21.80 -7.76
CA ASN A 21 28.61 -20.57 -8.36
C ASN A 21 27.15 -20.41 -7.98
N GLY A 22 26.76 -19.18 -7.49
CA GLY A 22 25.39 -18.84 -7.17
C GLY A 22 24.49 -18.85 -8.40
N ILE A 23 23.16 -19.02 -8.16
CA ILE A 23 22.11 -18.98 -9.18
C ILE A 23 21.24 -17.78 -8.94
N ILE A 24 21.00 -16.99 -9.98
CA ILE A 24 20.06 -15.87 -9.96
C ILE A 24 18.87 -16.22 -10.85
N TYR A 25 17.67 -16.22 -10.26
CA TYR A 25 16.44 -16.30 -11.01
C TYR A 25 15.89 -14.89 -11.23
N ALA A 26 15.84 -14.43 -12.47
CA ALA A 26 15.21 -13.18 -12.85
C ALA A 26 13.85 -13.49 -13.51
N ILE A 27 12.76 -13.01 -12.91
CA ILE A 27 11.39 -13.35 -13.28
C ILE A 27 10.60 -12.06 -13.45
N GLU A 28 9.97 -11.89 -14.61
CA GLU A 28 9.17 -10.72 -14.94
C GLU A 28 7.69 -11.05 -14.76
N GLU A 29 6.99 -10.22 -13.99
CA GLU A 29 5.54 -10.25 -13.73
C GLU A 29 4.97 -11.68 -13.59
N PRO A 30 5.46 -12.48 -12.63
CA PRO A 30 5.08 -13.88 -12.50
C PRO A 30 3.60 -14.09 -12.16
N GLU A 31 2.92 -13.04 -11.73
CA GLU A 31 1.49 -13.01 -11.43
C GLU A 31 0.59 -12.91 -12.65
N THR A 32 1.13 -12.56 -13.81
CA THR A 32 0.34 -12.34 -15.03
C THR A 32 -0.52 -13.55 -15.35
N SER A 33 -1.83 -13.32 -15.51
CA SER A 33 -2.83 -14.34 -15.76
C SER A 33 -3.04 -15.38 -14.64
N GLN A 34 -2.57 -15.08 -13.40
CA GLN A 34 -2.76 -15.95 -12.25
C GLN A 34 -3.93 -15.48 -11.38
N HIS A 35 -4.74 -16.43 -10.91
CA HIS A 35 -5.72 -16.16 -9.86
C HIS A 35 -5.03 -15.82 -8.54
N THR A 36 -5.61 -14.94 -7.71
CA THR A 36 -5.03 -14.44 -6.46
C THR A 36 -4.53 -15.52 -5.50
N GLU A 37 -5.26 -16.64 -5.38
CA GLU A 37 -4.80 -17.78 -4.57
C GLU A 37 -3.50 -18.39 -5.09
N ASN A 38 -3.32 -18.42 -6.42
CA ASN A 38 -2.12 -18.93 -7.04
C ASN A 38 -0.97 -17.93 -6.90
N GLN A 39 -1.25 -16.62 -6.92
CA GLN A 39 -0.24 -15.59 -6.67
C GLN A 39 0.37 -15.75 -5.27
N LYS A 40 -0.45 -16.01 -4.23
CA LYS A 40 0.05 -16.28 -2.88
C LYS A 40 0.99 -17.49 -2.83
N LYS A 41 0.56 -18.62 -3.38
CA LYS A 41 1.39 -19.83 -3.46
C LYS A 41 2.69 -19.61 -4.23
N LEU A 42 2.63 -18.78 -5.26
CA LEU A 42 3.79 -18.42 -6.07
C LEU A 42 4.83 -17.66 -5.23
N ILE A 43 4.40 -16.64 -4.48
CA ILE A 43 5.29 -15.88 -3.60
C ILE A 43 5.88 -16.76 -2.49
N GLU A 44 5.07 -17.61 -1.85
CA GLU A 44 5.57 -18.55 -0.84
C GLU A 44 6.65 -19.49 -1.42
N ALA A 45 6.46 -19.93 -2.66
CA ALA A 45 7.44 -20.77 -3.34
C ALA A 45 8.72 -19.99 -3.71
N PHE A 46 8.64 -18.73 -4.14
CA PHE A 46 9.82 -17.89 -4.39
C PHE A 46 10.57 -17.57 -3.09
N LYS A 47 9.86 -17.25 -2.01
CA LYS A 47 10.49 -17.09 -0.68
C LYS A 47 11.23 -18.35 -0.25
N SER A 48 10.61 -19.51 -0.41
CA SER A 48 11.28 -20.79 -0.11
C SER A 48 12.51 -21.05 -0.99
N LEU A 49 12.41 -20.69 -2.28
CA LEU A 49 13.53 -20.86 -3.22
C LEU A 49 14.71 -19.93 -2.87
N SER A 50 14.43 -18.70 -2.46
CA SER A 50 15.45 -17.72 -2.08
C SER A 50 16.21 -18.06 -0.79
N GLN A 51 15.68 -18.99 0.02
CA GLN A 51 16.35 -19.47 1.23
C GLN A 51 17.38 -20.59 0.96
N ALA A 52 17.42 -21.12 -0.27
CA ALA A 52 18.43 -22.10 -0.63
C ALA A 52 19.81 -21.44 -0.74
N ASP A 53 20.86 -22.15 -0.31
CA ASP A 53 22.23 -21.65 -0.37
C ASP A 53 22.61 -21.26 -1.82
N ASN A 54 23.23 -20.09 -1.95
CA ASN A 54 23.72 -19.57 -3.24
C ASN A 54 22.59 -19.31 -4.28
N VAL A 55 21.34 -19.12 -3.85
CA VAL A 55 20.22 -18.79 -4.74
C VAL A 55 19.73 -17.38 -4.43
N GLN A 56 19.58 -16.56 -5.47
CA GLN A 56 18.91 -15.26 -5.42
C GLN A 56 17.71 -15.27 -6.36
N VAL A 57 16.59 -14.74 -5.89
CA VAL A 57 15.39 -14.53 -6.70
C VAL A 57 15.16 -13.03 -6.88
N LEU A 58 15.10 -12.57 -8.11
CA LEU A 58 14.72 -11.21 -8.49
C LEU A 58 13.41 -11.29 -9.28
N LEU A 59 12.39 -10.54 -8.87
CA LEU A 59 11.14 -10.47 -9.60
C LEU A 59 10.71 -9.02 -9.82
N THR A 60 10.08 -8.75 -10.95
CA THR A 60 9.35 -7.51 -11.17
C THR A 60 7.86 -7.77 -11.00
N THR A 61 7.12 -6.81 -10.47
CA THR A 61 5.68 -6.92 -10.29
C THR A 61 5.01 -5.56 -10.34
N HIS A 62 3.78 -5.53 -10.86
CA HIS A 62 2.83 -4.41 -10.75
C HIS A 62 1.64 -4.77 -9.85
N SER A 63 1.71 -5.90 -9.14
CA SER A 63 0.62 -6.39 -8.29
C SER A 63 0.76 -5.88 -6.86
N ALA A 64 -0.17 -5.01 -6.44
CA ALA A 64 -0.33 -4.61 -5.05
C ALA A 64 -0.54 -5.83 -4.11
N PHE A 65 -1.18 -6.87 -4.61
CA PHE A 65 -1.36 -8.11 -3.87
C PHE A 65 -0.03 -8.81 -3.57
N ILE A 66 0.88 -8.89 -4.55
CA ILE A 66 2.22 -9.46 -4.35
C ILE A 66 3.01 -8.64 -3.34
N VAL A 67 3.03 -7.31 -3.50
CA VAL A 67 3.73 -6.40 -2.59
C VAL A 67 3.28 -6.59 -1.14
N LYS A 68 1.99 -6.77 -0.89
CA LYS A 68 1.44 -7.05 0.45
C LYS A 68 1.92 -8.37 1.09
N HIS A 69 2.55 -9.25 0.32
CA HIS A 69 3.07 -10.53 0.81
C HIS A 69 4.61 -10.58 0.89
N LEU A 70 5.29 -9.48 0.59
CA LEU A 70 6.74 -9.35 0.68
C LEU A 70 7.15 -8.63 1.98
N ASP A 71 8.39 -8.80 2.38
CA ASP A 71 8.97 -8.04 3.46
C ASP A 71 9.55 -6.72 2.92
N PHE A 72 9.53 -5.64 3.72
CA PHE A 72 10.00 -4.31 3.27
C PHE A 72 11.43 -4.33 2.75
N THR A 73 12.30 -5.13 3.39
CA THR A 73 13.70 -5.29 3.00
C THR A 73 13.89 -5.90 1.61
N ASP A 74 12.87 -6.63 1.14
CA ASP A 74 12.91 -7.32 -0.14
C ASP A 74 12.41 -6.44 -1.30
N ILE A 75 11.80 -5.30 -0.97
CA ILE A 75 11.16 -4.42 -1.97
C ILE A 75 12.13 -3.35 -2.43
N ARG A 76 12.20 -3.15 -3.75
CA ARG A 76 12.91 -2.04 -4.41
C ARG A 76 11.95 -1.34 -5.35
N LEU A 77 11.86 -0.02 -5.21
CA LEU A 77 11.01 0.80 -6.07
C LEU A 77 11.83 1.36 -7.23
N ILE A 78 11.38 1.11 -8.45
CA ILE A 78 11.96 1.69 -9.66
C ILE A 78 11.13 2.91 -10.05
N THR A 79 11.72 4.08 -9.97
CA THR A 79 11.08 5.36 -10.32
C THR A 79 11.82 6.07 -11.44
N GLN A 80 11.14 7.04 -12.06
CA GLN A 80 11.80 7.96 -12.96
C GLN A 80 12.61 8.98 -12.14
N GLY A 81 13.87 9.18 -12.51
CA GLY A 81 14.71 10.20 -11.88
C GLY A 81 14.30 11.62 -12.34
N ASP A 82 14.67 12.61 -11.56
CA ASP A 82 14.37 14.02 -11.84
C ASP A 82 15.01 14.49 -13.16
N GLY A 83 14.18 14.87 -14.12
CA GLY A 83 14.59 15.53 -15.37
C GLY A 83 15.33 14.71 -16.41
N SER A 84 15.41 13.38 -16.27
CA SER A 84 16.08 12.49 -17.19
C SER A 84 15.26 11.25 -17.53
N ASN A 85 15.58 10.60 -18.65
CA ASN A 85 15.07 9.26 -18.97
C ASN A 85 15.72 8.15 -18.11
N GLN A 86 16.41 8.52 -17.05
CA GLN A 86 17.05 7.56 -16.15
C GLN A 86 16.05 6.98 -15.16
N ARG A 87 16.15 5.68 -14.94
CA ARG A 87 15.43 4.99 -13.87
C ARG A 87 16.30 4.96 -12.63
N VAL A 88 15.71 5.19 -11.48
CA VAL A 88 16.38 5.16 -10.17
C VAL A 88 15.75 4.04 -9.34
N ILE A 89 16.62 3.23 -8.73
CA ILE A 89 16.21 2.19 -7.78
C ILE A 89 16.30 2.81 -6.38
N LYS A 90 15.21 2.73 -5.62
CA LYS A 90 15.12 3.22 -4.23
C LYS A 90 14.70 2.09 -3.32
N ASP A 91 15.25 2.10 -2.11
CA ASP A 91 14.72 1.31 -1.02
C ASP A 91 13.34 1.84 -0.62
N VAL A 92 12.44 0.94 -0.28
CA VAL A 92 11.12 1.31 0.24
C VAL A 92 11.23 1.38 1.75
N LEU A 93 11.13 2.59 2.28
CA LEU A 93 11.13 2.85 3.72
C LEU A 93 9.78 3.43 4.14
N PRO A 94 9.24 3.02 5.29
CA PRO A 94 8.07 3.69 5.87
C PRO A 94 8.37 5.18 6.06
N SER A 95 7.49 6.06 5.60
CA SER A 95 7.76 7.50 5.62
C SER A 95 6.85 8.28 6.56
N GLN A 96 5.58 7.93 6.66
CA GLN A 96 4.59 8.62 7.50
C GLN A 96 4.26 7.85 8.77
N LEU A 97 4.16 6.54 8.70
CA LEU A 97 3.86 5.71 9.86
C LEU A 97 5.14 5.24 10.53
N LYS A 98 5.16 5.18 11.86
CA LYS A 98 6.33 4.71 12.64
C LYS A 98 6.53 3.20 12.56
N TYR A 99 5.62 2.49 11.95
CA TYR A 99 5.66 1.04 11.75
C TYR A 99 5.51 0.73 10.27
N PRO A 100 6.03 -0.41 9.81
CA PRO A 100 5.86 -0.82 8.43
C PRO A 100 4.38 -0.97 8.06
N SER A 101 3.94 -0.25 7.03
CA SER A 101 2.60 -0.35 6.48
C SER A 101 2.66 -0.75 5.02
N LEU A 102 2.04 -1.89 4.70
CA LEU A 102 1.94 -2.36 3.33
C LEU A 102 0.96 -1.52 2.50
N ASN A 103 0.00 -0.86 3.13
CA ASN A 103 -0.86 0.10 2.46
C ASN A 103 -0.08 1.34 2.05
N GLU A 104 0.83 1.82 2.91
CA GLU A 104 1.75 2.91 2.59
C GLU A 104 2.67 2.55 1.42
N VAL A 105 3.24 1.33 1.42
CA VAL A 105 4.08 0.85 0.32
C VAL A 105 3.32 0.83 -1.00
N ASN A 106 2.10 0.29 -1.02
CA ASN A 106 1.26 0.28 -2.21
C ASN A 106 0.94 1.68 -2.71
N PHE A 107 0.64 2.60 -1.79
CA PHE A 107 0.43 3.99 -2.15
C PHE A 107 1.67 4.64 -2.77
N ILE A 108 2.84 4.42 -2.19
CA ILE A 108 4.11 4.96 -2.69
C ILE A 108 4.48 4.34 -4.05
N ALA A 109 4.30 3.02 -4.19
CA ALA A 109 4.71 2.28 -5.38
C ALA A 109 3.77 2.49 -6.57
N PHE A 110 2.45 2.49 -6.32
CA PHE A 110 1.42 2.47 -7.37
C PHE A 110 0.53 3.70 -7.39
N ASN A 111 0.68 4.61 -6.43
CA ASN A 111 -0.20 5.75 -6.21
C ASN A 111 -1.68 5.33 -6.06
N GLU A 112 -1.90 4.14 -5.50
CA GLU A 112 -3.21 3.55 -5.30
C GLU A 112 -3.81 4.06 -3.99
N ALA A 113 -4.80 4.94 -4.08
CA ALA A 113 -5.55 5.43 -2.94
C ALA A 113 -6.58 4.37 -2.51
N THR A 114 -6.39 3.78 -1.33
CA THR A 114 -7.30 2.78 -0.76
C THR A 114 -7.99 3.26 0.51
N GLU A 115 -9.18 2.73 0.78
CA GLU A 115 -9.93 3.01 2.01
C GLU A 115 -9.15 2.53 3.24
N GLU A 116 -8.47 1.39 3.13
CA GLU A 116 -7.66 0.82 4.20
C GLU A 116 -6.49 1.75 4.57
N TYR A 117 -5.82 2.33 3.58
CA TYR A 117 -4.73 3.28 3.86
C TYR A 117 -5.25 4.58 4.46
N HIS A 118 -6.40 5.07 4.00
CA HIS A 118 -7.07 6.22 4.58
C HIS A 118 -7.38 6.01 6.06
N ASP A 119 -7.96 4.86 6.40
CA ASP A 119 -8.31 4.51 7.79
C ASP A 119 -7.07 4.33 8.66
N GLU A 120 -6.01 3.75 8.12
CA GLU A 120 -4.74 3.56 8.82
C GLU A 120 -4.09 4.91 9.19
N LEU A 121 -4.03 5.86 8.25
CA LEU A 121 -3.52 7.21 8.51
C LEU A 121 -4.37 7.97 9.54
N TYR A 122 -5.70 7.90 9.41
CA TYR A 122 -6.59 8.55 10.35
C TYR A 122 -6.47 7.93 11.75
N GLY A 123 -6.41 6.61 11.82
CA GLY A 123 -6.18 5.88 13.07
C GLY A 123 -4.86 6.27 13.74
N PHE A 124 -3.80 6.50 12.97
CA PHE A 124 -2.53 6.97 13.48
C PHE A 124 -2.63 8.39 14.04
N ILE A 125 -3.28 9.32 13.33
CA ILE A 125 -3.54 10.70 13.81
C ILE A 125 -4.34 10.68 15.13
N ASP A 126 -5.37 9.85 15.22
CA ASP A 126 -6.23 9.71 16.41
C ASP A 126 -5.44 9.12 17.59
N PHE A 127 -4.66 8.07 17.36
CA PHE A 127 -3.79 7.43 18.35
C PHE A 127 -2.73 8.38 18.93
N GLN A 128 -2.17 9.27 18.09
CA GLN A 128 -1.21 10.31 18.54
C GLN A 128 -1.89 11.46 19.31
N GLY A 129 -3.22 11.50 19.37
CA GLY A 129 -3.97 12.58 20.00
C GLY A 129 -4.03 13.87 19.16
N TRP A 130 -3.70 13.81 17.88
CA TRP A 130 -3.61 14.98 16.99
C TRP A 130 -4.93 15.29 16.25
N ARG A 131 -5.98 14.55 16.52
CA ARG A 131 -7.24 14.63 15.78
C ARG A 131 -7.87 16.01 15.75
N GLU A 132 -7.96 16.68 16.91
CA GLU A 132 -8.59 18.00 16.96
C GLU A 132 -7.74 19.06 16.27
N GLU A 133 -6.42 18.97 16.38
CA GLU A 133 -5.50 19.86 15.68
C GLU A 133 -5.58 19.70 14.17
N TYR A 134 -5.59 18.45 13.69
CA TYR A 134 -5.82 18.12 12.27
C TYR A 134 -7.12 18.72 11.74
N LYS A 135 -8.21 18.60 12.49
CA LYS A 135 -9.50 19.16 12.10
C LYS A 135 -9.48 20.69 11.99
N GLU A 136 -8.90 21.36 12.98
CA GLU A 136 -8.83 22.82 12.96
C GLU A 136 -7.95 23.36 11.83
N GLU A 137 -6.86 22.67 11.49
CA GLU A 137 -5.99 23.02 10.37
C GLU A 137 -6.76 22.95 9.04
N TYR A 138 -7.34 21.80 8.73
CA TYR A 138 -8.02 21.57 7.44
C TYR A 138 -9.44 22.12 7.35
N LYS A 139 -10.05 22.52 8.43
CA LYS A 139 -11.33 23.24 8.43
C LYS A 139 -11.23 24.61 7.76
N ARG A 140 -10.04 25.22 7.81
CA ARG A 140 -9.75 26.52 7.19
C ARG A 140 -9.65 26.44 5.67
N ASP A 141 -9.26 25.31 5.11
CA ASP A 141 -8.97 25.14 3.68
C ASP A 141 -10.19 24.90 2.78
N LYS A 142 -11.41 25.11 3.28
CA LYS A 142 -12.67 24.97 2.54
C LYS A 142 -12.97 23.57 1.99
N LEU A 143 -12.18 22.58 2.28
CA LEU A 143 -12.40 21.17 1.93
C LEU A 143 -13.40 20.51 2.90
N CYS A 144 -14.57 21.15 3.05
CA CYS A 144 -15.64 20.63 3.90
C CYS A 144 -16.85 20.27 3.07
N ARG A 145 -17.49 19.14 3.41
CA ARG A 145 -18.74 18.70 2.78
C ARG A 145 -19.89 18.64 3.78
N PRO A 146 -21.13 18.94 3.34
CA PRO A 146 -22.31 18.71 4.17
C PRO A 146 -22.47 17.19 4.38
N TYR A 147 -22.67 16.77 5.62
CA TYR A 147 -22.89 15.38 6.00
C TYR A 147 -24.23 15.25 6.72
N LYS A 148 -25.09 14.40 6.18
CA LYS A 148 -26.41 14.09 6.74
C LYS A 148 -26.28 12.85 7.62
N GLN A 149 -26.56 13.02 8.89
CA GLN A 149 -26.59 11.96 9.89
C GLN A 149 -28.01 11.63 10.28
N ILE A 150 -28.32 10.34 10.33
CA ILE A 150 -29.65 9.88 10.79
C ILE A 150 -29.56 9.66 12.30
N GLY A 151 -30.38 10.40 13.04
CA GLY A 151 -30.56 10.20 14.49
C GLY A 151 -31.36 8.93 14.79
N ARG A 152 -31.33 8.48 16.05
CA ARG A 152 -32.05 7.27 16.49
C ARG A 152 -33.56 7.34 16.24
N ASN A 153 -34.13 8.52 16.14
CA ASN A 153 -35.54 8.75 15.88
C ASN A 153 -35.86 8.97 14.38
N GLY A 154 -34.92 8.71 13.47
CA GLY A 154 -35.09 8.98 12.04
C GLY A 154 -34.90 10.43 11.64
N GLU A 155 -34.54 11.32 12.57
CA GLU A 155 -34.28 12.74 12.26
C GLU A 155 -32.97 12.84 11.45
N ILE A 156 -33.04 13.60 10.35
CA ILE A 156 -31.82 13.90 9.56
C ILE A 156 -31.24 15.21 10.09
N ARG A 157 -30.01 15.14 10.57
CA ARG A 157 -29.22 16.30 10.98
C ARG A 157 -28.09 16.52 10.00
N GLU A 158 -27.97 17.72 9.47
CA GLU A 158 -26.89 18.10 8.59
C GLU A 158 -25.79 18.81 9.38
N THR A 159 -24.56 18.37 9.22
CA THR A 159 -23.36 18.97 9.81
C THR A 159 -22.32 19.17 8.73
N LYS A 160 -21.43 20.14 8.90
CA LYS A 160 -20.32 20.35 7.98
C LYS A 160 -19.10 19.59 8.50
N LYS A 161 -18.55 18.67 7.70
CA LYS A 161 -17.37 17.88 8.04
C LYS A 161 -16.21 18.17 7.09
N ILE A 162 -15.00 18.13 7.59
CA ILE A 162 -13.80 18.13 6.73
C ILE A 162 -13.83 16.89 5.84
N LEU A 163 -13.18 16.96 4.67
CA LEU A 163 -13.22 15.88 3.67
C LEU A 163 -12.80 14.51 4.25
N THR A 164 -11.77 14.49 5.06
CA THR A 164 -11.27 13.27 5.71
C THR A 164 -12.32 12.64 6.63
N GLU A 165 -13.00 13.43 7.46
CA GLU A 165 -14.07 12.89 8.31
C GLU A 165 -15.29 12.48 7.50
N TYR A 166 -15.59 13.21 6.42
CA TYR A 166 -16.67 12.84 5.50
C TYR A 166 -16.44 11.47 4.90
N ILE A 167 -15.24 11.23 4.35
CA ILE A 167 -14.86 9.94 3.75
C ILE A 167 -14.88 8.84 4.81
N ARG A 168 -14.24 9.05 5.96
CA ARG A 168 -14.23 8.08 7.06
C ARG A 168 -15.64 7.66 7.47
N HIS A 169 -16.56 8.62 7.60
CA HIS A 169 -17.95 8.30 7.95
C HIS A 169 -18.64 7.45 6.87
N GLN A 170 -18.33 7.64 5.60
CA GLN A 170 -18.90 6.80 4.54
C GLN A 170 -18.31 5.38 4.52
N ILE A 171 -17.02 5.25 4.81
CA ILE A 171 -16.35 3.94 4.94
C ILE A 171 -16.99 3.14 6.09
N HIS A 172 -17.17 3.78 7.25
CA HIS A 172 -17.67 3.11 8.46
C HIS A 172 -19.20 3.01 8.56
N HIS A 173 -19.93 3.78 7.76
CA HIS A 173 -21.40 3.82 7.74
C HIS A 173 -21.93 3.70 6.31
N PRO A 174 -21.65 2.57 5.62
CA PRO A 174 -22.11 2.36 4.24
C PRO A 174 -23.65 2.30 4.11
N GLU A 175 -24.34 2.04 5.23
CA GLU A 175 -25.81 2.07 5.33
C GLU A 175 -26.41 3.47 5.20
N ASN A 176 -25.61 4.51 5.42
CA ASN A 176 -26.06 5.90 5.30
C ASN A 176 -26.01 6.42 3.86
N THR A 177 -27.05 6.11 3.10
CA THR A 177 -27.15 6.46 1.66
C THR A 177 -27.62 7.91 1.39
N HIS A 178 -27.80 8.75 2.41
CA HIS A 178 -28.22 10.14 2.26
C HIS A 178 -27.12 11.11 1.85
N ASN A 179 -25.88 10.61 1.75
CA ASN A 179 -24.71 11.38 1.37
C ASN A 179 -24.17 10.91 0.02
N ASP A 180 -23.77 11.87 -0.82
CA ASP A 180 -23.12 11.54 -2.08
C ASP A 180 -21.80 10.80 -1.82
N LYS A 181 -21.53 9.74 -2.58
CA LYS A 181 -20.25 9.04 -2.47
C LYS A 181 -19.10 9.98 -2.79
N TYR A 182 -18.00 9.81 -2.07
CA TYR A 182 -16.74 10.47 -2.42
C TYR A 182 -16.15 9.85 -3.70
N THR A 183 -15.38 10.64 -4.39
CA THR A 183 -14.66 10.23 -5.60
C THR A 183 -13.26 9.72 -5.24
N GLU A 184 -12.63 8.95 -6.14
CA GLU A 184 -11.22 8.53 -6.00
C GLU A 184 -10.27 9.72 -5.81
N LYS A 185 -10.55 10.84 -6.52
CA LYS A 185 -9.78 12.08 -6.37
C LYS A 185 -9.89 12.68 -4.97
N GLU A 186 -11.05 12.61 -4.36
CA GLU A 186 -11.27 13.08 -2.99
C GLU A 186 -10.60 12.17 -1.98
N LEU A 187 -10.63 10.85 -2.20
CA LEU A 187 -9.90 9.89 -1.37
C LEU A 187 -8.39 10.15 -1.43
N LEU A 188 -7.84 10.29 -2.63
CA LEU A 188 -6.42 10.62 -2.84
C LEU A 188 -6.05 11.96 -2.18
N CYS A 189 -6.90 12.99 -2.34
CA CYS A 189 -6.71 14.30 -1.70
C CYS A 189 -6.67 14.16 -0.17
N SER A 190 -7.60 13.43 0.41
CA SER A 190 -7.67 13.21 1.85
C SER A 190 -6.45 12.44 2.40
N ILE A 191 -5.99 11.41 1.68
CA ILE A 191 -4.77 10.67 2.02
C ILE A 191 -3.57 11.62 2.02
N ASN A 192 -3.40 12.43 0.97
CA ASN A 192 -2.28 13.37 0.89
C ASN A 192 -2.32 14.42 2.00
N MET A 193 -3.49 14.95 2.35
CA MET A 193 -3.66 15.87 3.49
C MET A 193 -3.17 15.25 4.80
N MET A 194 -3.56 14.00 5.09
CA MET A 194 -3.12 13.30 6.29
C MET A 194 -1.62 13.03 6.28
N ARG A 195 -1.05 12.61 5.15
CA ARG A 195 0.39 12.38 4.99
C ARG A 195 1.20 13.66 5.23
N GLU A 196 0.77 14.78 4.64
CA GLU A 196 1.40 16.08 4.81
C GLU A 196 1.38 16.53 6.27
N PHE A 197 0.24 16.44 6.92
CA PHE A 197 0.09 16.75 8.34
C PHE A 197 1.02 15.89 9.23
N ILE A 198 1.04 14.58 9.02
CA ILE A 198 1.89 13.65 9.79
C ILE A 198 3.37 13.99 9.57
N SER A 199 3.78 14.26 8.33
CA SER A 199 5.16 14.68 8.02
C SER A 199 5.55 15.97 8.73
N GLY A 200 4.65 16.97 8.77
CA GLY A 200 4.85 18.22 9.49
C GLY A 200 5.00 18.05 11.01
N LYS A 201 4.42 16.98 11.58
CA LYS A 201 4.54 16.64 13.02
C LYS A 201 5.82 15.87 13.37
N GLN A 202 6.45 15.26 12.40
CA GLN A 202 7.63 14.43 12.60
C GLN A 202 8.94 15.17 12.25
N ALA A 203 8.84 16.33 11.57
CA ALA A 203 9.95 17.22 11.25
C ALA A 203 10.36 18.06 12.46
#